data_2fd8b2941305de93ce3dfdad0713fabb
#
_entry.id   2fd8b2941305de93ce3dfdad0713fabb
#
_cell.length_a   1.000
_cell.length_b   1.000
_cell.length_c   1.000
_cell.angle_alpha   90.00
_cell.angle_beta   90.00
_cell.angle_gamma   90.00
#
_symmetry.space_group_name_H-M   'P 1'
#
loop_
_entity.id
_entity.type
_entity.pdbx_description
1 polymer ?
#
loop_
_entity_poly.entity_id
_entity_poly.type
_entity_poly.pdbx_seq_one_letter_code
_entity_poly.pdbx_strand_id
1 'polypeptide(L)'
;GKGTLLVDDENSQSTEYQLQGGMGFLIEPDCVNTYFADRKDPWEYAWIEFSGLRAKEILEGSGLSSDSPVYLPRTPQDGERLKNEILYLATHAQESSYHLIGHLYLIMDALVSGSSSRRHTQGGKRAQFYTNEAVTFIAQNYSRAITVEDMARRCNLDRSYFGKVFRDVLGQSPQEFLIQYRMEKAAELLKITDLSVGEISRQVGYPNQLHFSRAF
;
A
#
# COMPACT_ATOMS: atom_id res chain seq x y z
N GLY A 1 11.08 -18.43 -18.10
CA GLY A 1 12.51 -18.29 -17.86
C GLY A 1 12.86 -18.23 -16.38
N LYS A 2 14.12 -18.07 -16.07
CA LYS A 2 14.68 -18.09 -14.73
C LYS A 2 15.57 -16.86 -14.49
N GLY A 3 15.88 -16.59 -13.24
CA GLY A 3 16.83 -15.55 -12.83
C GLY A 3 17.13 -15.60 -11.34
N THR A 4 18.00 -14.72 -10.93
CA THR A 4 18.49 -14.62 -9.54
C THR A 4 18.21 -13.23 -9.01
N LEU A 5 17.75 -13.15 -7.76
CA LEU A 5 17.64 -11.95 -6.95
C LEU A 5 18.68 -12.05 -5.82
N LEU A 6 19.47 -10.98 -5.63
CA LEU A 6 20.36 -10.79 -4.49
C LEU A 6 19.81 -9.65 -3.65
N VAL A 7 19.64 -9.89 -2.37
CA VAL A 7 19.17 -8.90 -1.39
C VAL A 7 20.24 -8.76 -0.33
N ASP A 8 20.75 -7.56 -0.17
CA ASP A 8 21.77 -7.26 0.85
C ASP A 8 21.08 -6.85 2.16
N ASP A 9 21.49 -7.44 3.27
CA ASP A 9 21.05 -7.03 4.61
C ASP A 9 21.86 -5.80 5.12
N GLU A 10 21.45 -5.26 6.27
CA GLU A 10 22.15 -4.13 6.91
C GLU A 10 23.61 -4.44 7.26
N ASN A 11 24.02 -5.71 7.33
CA ASN A 11 25.37 -6.18 7.62
C ASN A 11 26.17 -6.50 6.34
N SER A 12 25.66 -6.14 5.15
CA SER A 12 26.26 -6.45 3.85
C SER A 12 26.38 -7.95 3.57
N GLN A 13 25.52 -8.77 4.18
CA GLN A 13 25.40 -10.16 3.83
C GLN A 13 24.32 -10.31 2.76
N SER A 14 24.71 -10.82 1.58
CA SER A 14 23.77 -11.04 0.46
C SER A 14 23.05 -12.36 0.60
N THR A 15 21.73 -12.33 0.53
CA THR A 15 20.90 -13.52 0.40
C THR A 15 20.50 -13.71 -1.05
N GLU A 16 20.72 -14.92 -1.58
CA GLU A 16 20.42 -15.28 -2.96
C GLU A 16 19.09 -16.04 -3.07
N TYR A 17 18.23 -15.59 -3.97
CA TYR A 17 16.95 -16.24 -4.29
C TYR A 17 16.94 -16.64 -5.77
N GLN A 18 16.67 -17.92 -6.02
CA GLN A 18 16.45 -18.44 -7.38
C GLN A 18 14.98 -18.26 -7.75
N LEU A 19 14.71 -17.57 -8.85
CA LEU A 19 13.39 -17.25 -9.33
C LEU A 19 13.06 -17.97 -10.63
N GLN A 20 11.79 -18.29 -10.82
CA GLN A 20 11.27 -18.93 -12.02
C GLN A 20 9.88 -18.39 -12.38
N GLY A 21 9.36 -18.79 -13.53
CA GLY A 21 8.05 -18.34 -14.01
C GLY A 21 6.95 -18.45 -12.95
N GLY A 22 6.12 -17.41 -12.83
CA GLY A 22 5.04 -17.30 -11.84
C GLY A 22 5.45 -16.72 -10.49
N MET A 23 6.75 -16.67 -10.18
CA MET A 23 7.26 -15.98 -9.00
C MET A 23 7.37 -14.46 -9.23
N GLY A 24 7.41 -13.72 -8.15
CA GLY A 24 7.70 -12.28 -8.15
C GLY A 24 8.60 -11.90 -6.99
N PHE A 25 9.01 -10.65 -6.93
CA PHE A 25 9.76 -10.14 -5.79
C PHE A 25 9.42 -8.68 -5.52
N LEU A 26 9.54 -8.32 -4.25
CA LEU A 26 9.35 -6.97 -3.75
C LEU A 26 10.65 -6.18 -3.82
N ILE A 27 10.57 -4.94 -4.27
CA ILE A 27 11.60 -3.93 -4.10
C ILE A 27 10.98 -2.83 -3.24
N GLU A 28 11.50 -2.63 -2.04
CA GLU A 28 11.07 -1.54 -1.16
C GLU A 28 11.86 -0.26 -1.44
N PRO A 29 11.30 0.92 -1.15
CA PRO A 29 12.05 2.18 -1.19
C PRO A 29 13.32 2.10 -0.35
N ASP A 30 14.37 2.76 -0.81
CA ASP A 30 15.67 2.84 -0.16
C ASP A 30 16.43 1.50 0.00
N CYS A 31 15.92 0.40 -0.58
CA CYS A 31 16.59 -0.89 -0.60
C CYS A 31 17.36 -1.09 -1.92
N VAL A 32 18.62 -1.52 -1.81
CA VAL A 32 19.42 -1.89 -2.98
C VAL A 32 19.29 -3.38 -3.22
N ASN A 33 18.76 -3.74 -4.38
CA ASN A 33 18.63 -5.12 -4.82
C ASN A 33 19.34 -5.31 -6.16
N THR A 34 19.99 -6.45 -6.33
CA THR A 34 20.59 -6.84 -7.61
C THR A 34 19.83 -8.03 -8.16
N TYR A 35 19.40 -7.97 -9.41
CA TYR A 35 18.73 -9.09 -10.06
C TYR A 35 19.21 -9.24 -11.52
N PHE A 36 19.29 -10.48 -11.98
CA PHE A 36 19.72 -10.78 -13.34
C PHE A 36 19.06 -12.07 -13.85
N ALA A 37 18.84 -12.11 -15.16
CA ALA A 37 18.29 -13.25 -15.85
C ALA A 37 19.32 -14.39 -16.00
N ASP A 38 18.85 -15.64 -16.02
CA ASP A 38 19.67 -16.78 -16.41
C ASP A 38 20.16 -16.64 -17.86
N ARG A 39 21.41 -17.02 -18.13
CA ARG A 39 22.03 -16.84 -19.46
C ARG A 39 21.46 -17.79 -20.52
N LYS A 40 20.92 -18.94 -20.11
CA LYS A 40 20.41 -19.98 -21.03
C LYS A 40 18.90 -19.97 -21.15
N ASP A 41 18.23 -19.60 -20.07
CA ASP A 41 16.76 -19.56 -19.97
C ASP A 41 16.33 -18.23 -19.32
N PRO A 42 16.58 -17.07 -20.01
CA PRO A 42 16.29 -15.76 -19.43
C PRO A 42 14.81 -15.56 -19.19
N TRP A 43 14.47 -14.94 -18.08
CA TRP A 43 13.08 -14.55 -17.80
C TRP A 43 12.63 -13.34 -18.63
N GLU A 44 11.33 -13.27 -18.85
CA GLU A 44 10.61 -12.04 -19.14
C GLU A 44 9.86 -11.64 -17.87
N TYR A 45 9.84 -10.36 -17.54
CA TYR A 45 9.16 -9.88 -16.34
C TYR A 45 8.37 -8.60 -16.59
N ALA A 46 7.33 -8.41 -15.82
CA ALA A 46 6.59 -7.17 -15.71
C ALA A 46 6.63 -6.68 -14.27
N TRP A 47 6.62 -5.38 -14.08
CA TRP A 47 6.64 -4.79 -12.75
C TRP A 47 5.52 -3.76 -12.62
N ILE A 48 5.09 -3.53 -11.40
CA ILE A 48 4.15 -2.50 -11.02
C ILE A 48 4.67 -1.80 -9.78
N GLU A 49 4.61 -0.48 -9.80
CA GLU A 49 4.87 0.36 -8.63
C GLU A 49 3.54 0.85 -8.08
N PHE A 50 3.36 0.73 -6.79
CA PHE A 50 2.20 1.26 -6.11
C PHE A 50 2.58 1.85 -4.75
N SER A 51 1.87 2.90 -4.39
CA SER A 51 2.03 3.59 -3.12
C SER A 51 0.65 3.92 -2.55
N GLY A 52 0.62 4.35 -1.32
CA GLY A 52 -0.60 4.80 -0.66
C GLY A 52 -0.79 4.17 0.70
N LEU A 53 -1.83 4.62 1.39
CA LEU A 53 -2.09 4.34 2.80
C LEU A 53 -2.27 2.85 3.11
N ARG A 54 -2.69 2.05 2.13
CA ARG A 54 -2.92 0.61 2.29
C ARG A 54 -1.83 -0.29 1.72
N ALA A 55 -0.76 0.29 1.13
CA ALA A 55 0.32 -0.50 0.53
C ALA A 55 0.94 -1.47 1.55
N LYS A 56 1.23 -0.98 2.77
CA LYS A 56 1.78 -1.80 3.85
C LYS A 56 0.85 -2.97 4.24
N GLU A 57 -0.45 -2.72 4.37
CA GLU A 57 -1.45 -3.76 4.69
C GLU A 57 -1.46 -4.87 3.62
N ILE A 58 -1.36 -4.50 2.34
CA ILE A 58 -1.33 -5.44 1.23
C ILE A 58 -0.07 -6.29 1.28
N LEU A 59 1.09 -5.69 1.51
CA LEU A 59 2.36 -6.40 1.63
C LEU A 59 2.35 -7.36 2.82
N GLU A 60 1.94 -6.91 3.99
CA GLU A 60 1.80 -7.76 5.19
C GLU A 60 0.82 -8.91 4.96
N GLY A 61 -0.33 -8.63 4.32
CA GLY A 61 -1.35 -9.64 3.98
C GLY A 61 -0.84 -10.68 3.00
N SER A 62 0.00 -10.31 2.06
CA SER A 62 0.64 -11.21 1.11
C SER A 62 1.81 -11.99 1.71
N GLY A 63 2.32 -11.57 2.88
CA GLY A 63 3.50 -12.13 3.54
C GLY A 63 4.82 -11.62 2.97
N LEU A 64 4.78 -10.57 2.13
CA LEU A 64 5.97 -9.93 1.58
C LEU A 64 6.53 -8.88 2.55
N SER A 65 7.83 -8.84 2.66
CA SER A 65 8.61 -7.85 3.44
C SER A 65 10.05 -7.82 2.96
N SER A 66 10.88 -6.89 3.46
CA SER A 66 12.33 -6.88 3.24
C SER A 66 13.00 -8.21 3.61
N ASP A 67 12.56 -8.86 4.72
CA ASP A 67 13.09 -10.16 5.16
C ASP A 67 12.55 -11.35 4.35
N SER A 68 11.43 -11.16 3.65
CA SER A 68 10.78 -12.17 2.81
C SER A 68 10.30 -11.55 1.49
N PRO A 69 11.24 -11.18 0.61
CA PRO A 69 10.92 -10.37 -0.56
C PRO A 69 10.30 -11.17 -1.71
N VAL A 70 10.33 -12.50 -1.66
CA VAL A 70 9.92 -13.33 -2.79
C VAL A 70 8.44 -13.74 -2.69
N TYR A 71 7.67 -13.38 -3.70
CA TYR A 71 6.30 -13.87 -3.89
C TYR A 71 6.34 -15.29 -4.48
N LEU A 72 5.74 -16.22 -3.77
CA LEU A 72 5.52 -17.58 -4.23
C LEU A 72 4.01 -17.80 -4.41
N PRO A 73 3.51 -18.09 -5.62
CA PRO A 73 2.11 -18.40 -5.81
C PRO A 73 1.75 -19.72 -5.13
N ARG A 74 0.54 -19.85 -4.56
CA ARG A 74 0.03 -21.10 -3.98
C ARG A 74 -0.19 -22.17 -5.04
N THR A 75 -0.63 -21.72 -6.21
CA THR A 75 -0.86 -22.57 -7.40
C THR A 75 -0.33 -21.88 -8.63
N PRO A 76 0.00 -22.60 -9.70
CA PRO A 76 0.37 -22.00 -10.98
C PRO A 76 -0.69 -21.00 -11.51
N GLN A 77 -1.96 -21.27 -11.26
CA GLN A 77 -3.07 -20.40 -11.67
C GLN A 77 -3.07 -19.06 -10.93
N ASP A 78 -2.68 -19.05 -9.65
CA ASP A 78 -2.55 -17.81 -8.87
C ASP A 78 -1.44 -16.91 -9.46
N GLY A 79 -0.32 -17.49 -9.88
CA GLY A 79 0.76 -16.77 -10.55
C GLY A 79 0.34 -16.22 -11.92
N GLU A 80 -0.35 -17.02 -12.72
CA GLU A 80 -0.87 -16.58 -14.02
C GLU A 80 -1.93 -15.49 -13.87
N ARG A 81 -2.81 -15.58 -12.87
CA ARG A 81 -3.78 -14.52 -12.57
C ARG A 81 -3.09 -13.19 -12.29
N LEU A 82 -2.12 -13.19 -11.37
CA LEU A 82 -1.37 -11.97 -11.03
C LEU A 82 -0.67 -11.38 -12.26
N LYS A 83 0.02 -12.20 -13.02
CA LYS A 83 0.70 -11.81 -14.26
C LYS A 83 -0.27 -11.17 -15.25
N ASN A 84 -1.42 -11.80 -15.50
CA ASN A 84 -2.39 -11.33 -16.47
C ASN A 84 -2.96 -9.95 -16.09
N GLU A 85 -3.23 -9.70 -14.81
CA GLU A 85 -3.70 -8.41 -14.34
C GLU A 85 -2.64 -7.31 -14.50
N ILE A 86 -1.35 -7.60 -14.20
CA ILE A 86 -0.25 -6.66 -14.40
C ILE A 86 -0.07 -6.35 -15.89
N LEU A 87 -0.07 -7.38 -16.75
CA LEU A 87 0.06 -7.18 -18.20
C LEU A 87 -1.14 -6.43 -18.78
N TYR A 88 -2.34 -6.64 -18.22
CA TYR A 88 -3.52 -5.88 -18.63
C TYR A 88 -3.30 -4.38 -18.43
N LEU A 89 -2.88 -3.95 -17.24
CA LEU A 89 -2.59 -2.55 -16.97
C LEU A 89 -1.51 -1.98 -17.91
N ALA A 90 -0.45 -2.76 -18.15
CA ALA A 90 0.65 -2.34 -19.02
C ALA A 90 0.21 -2.12 -20.49
N THR A 91 -0.79 -2.87 -20.97
CA THR A 91 -1.21 -2.86 -22.38
C THR A 91 -2.47 -2.04 -22.64
N HIS A 92 -3.22 -1.64 -21.61
CA HIS A 92 -4.52 -0.95 -21.72
C HIS A 92 -4.51 0.45 -21.07
N ALA A 93 -3.39 1.16 -21.12
CA ALA A 93 -3.24 2.49 -20.52
C ALA A 93 -4.24 3.56 -21.03
N GLN A 94 -4.96 3.30 -22.12
CA GLN A 94 -5.95 4.19 -22.72
C GLN A 94 -7.37 3.99 -22.17
N GLU A 95 -7.57 2.97 -21.34
CA GLU A 95 -8.85 2.69 -20.71
C GLU A 95 -9.21 3.76 -19.69
N SER A 96 -10.48 3.81 -19.29
CA SER A 96 -10.92 4.75 -18.25
C SER A 96 -10.19 4.52 -16.94
N SER A 97 -9.93 5.59 -16.19
CA SER A 97 -9.27 5.50 -14.88
C SER A 97 -10.01 4.57 -13.90
N TYR A 98 -11.35 4.52 -13.96
CA TYR A 98 -12.15 3.60 -13.15
C TYR A 98 -11.87 2.13 -13.47
N HIS A 99 -11.70 1.82 -14.76
CA HIS A 99 -11.39 0.49 -15.23
C HIS A 99 -9.98 0.06 -14.77
N LEU A 100 -8.98 0.94 -14.96
CA LEU A 100 -7.61 0.71 -14.52
C LEU A 100 -7.51 0.54 -12.99
N ILE A 101 -8.23 1.35 -12.22
CA ILE A 101 -8.34 1.20 -10.76
C ILE A 101 -8.94 -0.16 -10.39
N GLY A 102 -9.96 -0.62 -11.12
CA GLY A 102 -10.54 -1.95 -10.93
C GLY A 102 -9.49 -3.06 -11.07
N HIS A 103 -8.67 -3.03 -12.12
CA HIS A 103 -7.58 -3.97 -12.34
C HIS A 103 -6.47 -3.85 -11.30
N LEU A 104 -6.15 -2.65 -10.82
CA LEU A 104 -5.24 -2.46 -9.69
C LEU A 104 -5.73 -3.20 -8.44
N TYR A 105 -7.02 -3.10 -8.11
CA TYR A 105 -7.59 -3.85 -6.98
C TYR A 105 -7.58 -5.37 -7.21
N LEU A 106 -7.74 -5.85 -8.45
CA LEU A 106 -7.59 -7.27 -8.78
C LEU A 106 -6.14 -7.75 -8.60
N ILE A 107 -5.14 -6.93 -8.93
CA ILE A 107 -3.73 -7.20 -8.61
C ILE A 107 -3.53 -7.34 -7.11
N MET A 108 -4.04 -6.39 -6.30
CA MET A 108 -3.93 -6.43 -4.84
C MET A 108 -4.59 -7.67 -4.24
N ASP A 109 -5.78 -8.04 -4.74
CA ASP A 109 -6.43 -9.28 -4.35
C ASP A 109 -5.59 -10.51 -4.74
N ALA A 110 -5.06 -10.57 -5.96
CA ALA A 110 -4.22 -11.66 -6.43
C ALA A 110 -2.94 -11.81 -5.61
N LEU A 111 -2.27 -10.69 -5.25
CA LEU A 111 -1.10 -10.69 -4.36
C LEU A 111 -1.41 -11.30 -3.00
N VAL A 112 -2.50 -10.88 -2.36
CA VAL A 112 -2.86 -11.35 -1.01
C VAL A 112 -3.45 -12.76 -1.06
N SER A 113 -4.43 -13.02 -1.93
CA SER A 113 -5.14 -14.29 -1.97
C SER A 113 -4.32 -15.42 -2.59
N GLY A 114 -3.46 -15.09 -3.55
CA GLY A 114 -2.64 -16.04 -4.31
C GLY A 114 -1.28 -16.36 -3.68
N SER A 115 -0.84 -15.63 -2.64
CA SER A 115 0.44 -15.88 -1.99
C SER A 115 0.44 -17.17 -1.16
N SER A 116 1.48 -18.00 -1.28
CA SER A 116 1.73 -19.15 -0.42
C SER A 116 2.11 -18.75 1.01
N SER A 117 2.66 -17.54 1.17
CA SER A 117 3.06 -16.95 2.47
C SER A 117 1.96 -16.09 3.09
N ARG A 118 0.74 -16.14 2.54
CA ARG A 118 -0.40 -15.38 3.04
C ARG A 118 -0.56 -15.54 4.54
N ARG A 119 -0.54 -14.42 5.25
CA ARG A 119 -0.84 -14.39 6.68
C ARG A 119 -2.36 -14.42 6.88
N HIS A 120 -2.88 -15.50 7.44
CA HIS A 120 -4.25 -15.54 7.92
C HIS A 120 -4.35 -14.72 9.22
N THR A 121 -4.78 -13.49 9.12
CA THR A 121 -5.20 -12.69 10.28
C THR A 121 -6.51 -13.27 10.82
N GLN A 122 -6.43 -14.30 11.66
CA GLN A 122 -7.56 -14.76 12.47
C GLN A 122 -7.85 -13.67 13.52
N GLY A 123 -8.98 -13.04 13.40
CA GLY A 123 -9.44 -11.90 14.22
C GLY A 123 -9.75 -10.66 13.40
N GLY A 124 -9.32 -10.60 12.14
CA GLY A 124 -9.29 -9.39 11.31
C GLY A 124 -10.62 -8.86 10.81
N LYS A 125 -11.70 -9.65 10.69
CA LYS A 125 -12.94 -9.13 10.07
C LYS A 125 -13.56 -7.94 10.80
N ARG A 126 -13.57 -7.96 12.15
CA ARG A 126 -14.08 -6.83 12.95
C ARG A 126 -13.10 -5.65 12.97
N ALA A 127 -11.82 -5.94 13.19
CA ALA A 127 -10.77 -4.93 13.20
C ALA A 127 -10.70 -4.22 11.83
N GLN A 128 -10.72 -4.97 10.75
CA GLN A 128 -10.75 -4.46 9.39
C GLN A 128 -12.02 -3.63 9.13
N PHE A 129 -13.19 -4.08 9.59
CA PHE A 129 -14.43 -3.32 9.46
C PHE A 129 -14.33 -1.96 10.15
N TYR A 130 -13.87 -1.90 11.41
CA TYR A 130 -13.72 -0.64 12.13
C TYR A 130 -12.70 0.29 11.48
N THR A 131 -11.61 -0.26 10.98
CA THR A 131 -10.58 0.51 10.29
C THR A 131 -11.11 1.09 8.97
N ASN A 132 -11.83 0.30 8.18
CA ASN A 132 -12.44 0.76 6.92
C ASN A 132 -13.49 1.86 7.17
N GLU A 133 -14.34 1.73 8.22
CA GLU A 133 -15.29 2.77 8.62
C GLU A 133 -14.57 4.07 8.99
N ALA A 134 -13.48 3.98 9.75
CA ALA A 134 -12.70 5.16 10.13
C ALA A 134 -12.00 5.81 8.93
N VAL A 135 -11.41 5.04 8.02
CA VAL A 135 -10.81 5.55 6.78
C VAL A 135 -11.85 6.25 5.92
N THR A 136 -13.03 5.66 5.76
CA THR A 136 -14.13 6.28 5.04
C THR A 136 -14.58 7.59 5.69
N PHE A 137 -14.69 7.60 7.02
CA PHE A 137 -15.04 8.81 7.78
C PHE A 137 -13.98 9.92 7.59
N ILE A 138 -12.69 9.57 7.64
CA ILE A 138 -11.58 10.51 7.39
C ILE A 138 -11.69 11.08 5.98
N ALA A 139 -11.86 10.24 4.96
CA ALA A 139 -11.96 10.65 3.56
C ALA A 139 -13.10 11.65 3.32
N GLN A 140 -14.23 11.48 4.02
CA GLN A 140 -15.38 12.35 3.91
C GLN A 140 -15.29 13.64 4.74
N ASN A 141 -14.42 13.68 5.77
CA ASN A 141 -14.41 14.75 6.76
C ASN A 141 -13.03 15.37 7.04
N TYR A 142 -11.97 14.98 6.33
CA TYR A 142 -10.59 15.44 6.60
C TYR A 142 -10.42 16.96 6.62
N SER A 143 -11.24 17.68 5.84
CA SER A 143 -11.24 19.15 5.78
C SER A 143 -11.83 19.83 7.02
N ARG A 144 -12.48 19.07 7.91
CA ARG A 144 -13.11 19.55 9.14
C ARG A 144 -12.21 19.30 10.35
N ALA A 145 -12.53 19.90 11.48
CA ALA A 145 -11.86 19.68 12.76
C ALA A 145 -12.26 18.33 13.40
N ILE A 146 -11.99 17.21 12.72
CA ILE A 146 -12.23 15.87 13.28
C ILE A 146 -11.14 15.42 14.21
N THR A 147 -11.51 14.64 15.21
CA THR A 147 -10.64 14.09 16.25
C THR A 147 -10.63 12.56 16.22
N VAL A 148 -9.64 11.96 16.89
CA VAL A 148 -9.61 10.48 17.07
C VAL A 148 -10.85 10.00 17.84
N GLU A 149 -11.39 10.81 18.73
CA GLU A 149 -12.61 10.53 19.47
C GLU A 149 -13.83 10.43 18.53
N ASP A 150 -13.92 11.31 17.52
CA ASP A 150 -15.00 11.26 16.54
C ASP A 150 -14.92 9.99 15.68
N MET A 151 -13.71 9.55 15.32
CA MET A 151 -13.46 8.31 14.60
C MET A 151 -13.87 7.09 15.44
N ALA A 152 -13.46 7.05 16.71
CA ALA A 152 -13.81 5.98 17.65
C ALA A 152 -15.33 5.90 17.87
N ARG A 153 -15.97 7.06 18.05
CA ARG A 153 -17.42 7.15 18.20
C ARG A 153 -18.17 6.67 16.96
N ARG A 154 -17.65 6.95 15.77
CA ARG A 154 -18.22 6.44 14.51
C ARG A 154 -18.24 4.92 14.47
N CYS A 155 -17.22 4.28 15.05
CA CYS A 155 -17.11 2.82 15.16
C CYS A 155 -17.81 2.26 16.42
N ASN A 156 -18.42 3.09 17.25
CA ASN A 156 -19.00 2.74 18.56
C ASN A 156 -17.97 2.03 19.48
N LEU A 157 -16.73 2.55 19.49
CA LEU A 157 -15.61 2.01 20.26
C LEU A 157 -15.08 3.07 21.23
N ASP A 158 -14.46 2.59 22.33
CA ASP A 158 -13.60 3.41 23.17
C ASP A 158 -12.37 3.87 22.38
N ARG A 159 -11.90 5.10 22.65
CA ARG A 159 -10.77 5.74 21.96
C ARG A 159 -9.49 4.91 22.05
N SER A 160 -9.19 4.34 23.23
CA SER A 160 -7.95 3.60 23.45
C SER A 160 -7.97 2.26 22.70
N TYR A 161 -9.09 1.56 22.76
CA TYR A 161 -9.29 0.33 22.02
C TYR A 161 -9.29 0.57 20.49
N PHE A 162 -9.99 1.60 20.03
CA PHE A 162 -9.98 2.01 18.63
C PHE A 162 -8.56 2.32 18.14
N GLY A 163 -7.79 3.13 18.89
CA GLY A 163 -6.43 3.49 18.55
C GLY A 163 -5.50 2.28 18.43
N LYS A 164 -5.67 1.26 19.31
CA LYS A 164 -4.94 0.00 19.23
C LYS A 164 -5.32 -0.78 17.98
N VAL A 165 -6.63 -1.03 17.76
CA VAL A 165 -7.13 -1.77 16.60
C VAL A 165 -6.70 -1.14 15.29
N PHE A 166 -6.79 0.19 15.19
CA PHE A 166 -6.39 0.93 14.00
C PHE A 166 -4.89 0.78 13.71
N ARG A 167 -4.05 0.88 14.75
CA ARG A 167 -2.59 0.69 14.62
C ARG A 167 -2.23 -0.76 14.28
N ASP A 168 -2.91 -1.73 14.85
CA ASP A 168 -2.68 -3.16 14.58
C ASP A 168 -3.01 -3.51 13.12
N VAL A 169 -3.97 -2.80 12.50
CA VAL A 169 -4.36 -3.03 11.10
C VAL A 169 -3.54 -2.21 10.11
N LEU A 170 -3.28 -0.92 10.38
CA LEU A 170 -2.64 0.00 9.43
C LEU A 170 -1.18 0.36 9.78
N GLY A 171 -0.64 -0.16 10.88
CA GLY A 171 0.73 0.09 11.31
C GLY A 171 1.00 1.50 11.83
N GLN A 172 0.01 2.39 11.84
CA GLN A 172 0.12 3.77 12.31
C GLN A 172 -1.11 4.20 13.11
N SER A 173 -0.97 5.24 13.92
CA SER A 173 -2.09 5.74 14.72
C SER A 173 -3.13 6.46 13.85
N PRO A 174 -4.41 6.55 14.30
CA PRO A 174 -5.44 7.30 13.59
C PRO A 174 -5.08 8.78 13.37
N GLN A 175 -4.33 9.37 14.29
CA GLN A 175 -3.88 10.77 14.18
C GLN A 175 -2.82 10.94 13.09
N GLU A 176 -1.82 10.06 13.04
CA GLU A 176 -0.79 10.04 11.99
C GLU A 176 -1.43 9.83 10.62
N PHE A 177 -2.36 8.89 10.52
CA PHE A 177 -3.12 8.63 9.30
C PHE A 177 -3.87 9.88 8.82
N LEU A 178 -4.60 10.59 9.70
CA LEU A 178 -5.30 11.81 9.33
C LEU A 178 -4.33 12.91 8.85
N ILE A 179 -3.19 13.08 9.52
CA ILE A 179 -2.16 14.05 9.11
C ILE A 179 -1.65 13.70 7.71
N GLN A 180 -1.24 12.46 7.49
CA GLN A 180 -0.75 11.99 6.20
C GLN A 180 -1.78 12.19 5.09
N TYR A 181 -3.04 11.79 5.32
CA TYR A 181 -4.12 11.97 4.36
C TYR A 181 -4.31 13.44 3.96
N ARG A 182 -4.28 14.36 4.93
CA ARG A 182 -4.35 15.81 4.69
C ARG A 182 -3.18 16.33 3.87
N MET A 183 -1.96 15.83 4.13
CA MET A 183 -0.75 16.23 3.38
C MET A 183 -0.81 15.72 1.93
N GLU A 184 -1.28 14.50 1.71
CA GLU A 184 -1.50 13.96 0.36
C GLU A 184 -2.50 14.82 -0.41
N LYS A 185 -3.64 15.18 0.21
CA LYS A 185 -4.63 16.08 -0.41
C LYS A 185 -4.10 17.49 -0.65
N ALA A 186 -3.27 18.01 0.23
CA ALA A 186 -2.60 19.29 0.01
C ALA A 186 -1.63 19.24 -1.16
N ALA A 187 -0.84 18.17 -1.29
CA ALA A 187 0.07 17.98 -2.42
C ALA A 187 -0.67 17.84 -3.76
N GLU A 188 -1.84 17.19 -3.77
CA GLU A 188 -2.72 17.15 -4.95
C GLU A 188 -3.18 18.57 -5.33
N LEU A 189 -3.71 19.34 -4.36
CA LEU A 189 -4.18 20.71 -4.61
C LEU A 189 -3.08 21.65 -5.10
N LEU A 190 -1.86 21.54 -4.55
CA LEU A 190 -0.70 22.32 -5.00
C LEU A 190 -0.34 22.05 -6.46
N LYS A 191 -0.59 20.85 -6.96
CA LYS A 191 -0.28 20.47 -8.35
C LYS A 191 -1.33 20.91 -9.36
N ILE A 192 -2.60 20.98 -8.95
CA ILE A 192 -3.72 21.13 -9.88
C ILE A 192 -4.46 22.48 -9.74
N THR A 193 -4.07 23.33 -8.79
CA THR A 193 -4.74 24.62 -8.55
C THR A 193 -3.73 25.75 -8.35
N ASP A 194 -4.19 26.99 -8.53
CA ASP A 194 -3.43 28.23 -8.24
C ASP A 194 -3.73 28.79 -6.83
N LEU A 195 -4.25 27.97 -5.93
CA LEU A 195 -4.58 28.38 -4.57
C LEU A 195 -3.32 28.70 -3.78
N SER A 196 -3.39 29.72 -2.95
CA SER A 196 -2.32 30.05 -2.01
C SER A 196 -2.17 28.96 -0.94
N VAL A 197 -0.97 28.83 -0.37
CA VAL A 197 -0.69 27.89 0.73
C VAL A 197 -1.67 28.07 1.91
N GLY A 198 -2.08 29.32 2.19
CA GLY A 198 -3.07 29.60 3.24
C GLY A 198 -4.48 29.12 2.89
N GLU A 199 -4.88 29.14 1.63
CA GLU A 199 -6.16 28.60 1.18
C GLU A 199 -6.13 27.08 1.21
N ILE A 200 -5.07 26.46 0.71
CA ILE A 200 -4.88 25.00 0.75
C ILE A 200 -4.88 24.49 2.19
N SER A 201 -4.17 25.16 3.11
CA SER A 201 -4.15 24.77 4.52
C SER A 201 -5.58 24.68 5.11
N ARG A 202 -6.43 25.68 4.83
CA ARG A 202 -7.83 25.69 5.29
C ARG A 202 -8.64 24.57 4.64
N GLN A 203 -8.47 24.34 3.34
CA GLN A 203 -9.20 23.27 2.61
C GLN A 203 -8.86 21.87 3.13
N VAL A 204 -7.64 21.66 3.60
CA VAL A 204 -7.25 20.34 4.15
C VAL A 204 -7.41 20.24 5.67
N GLY A 205 -8.13 21.19 6.30
CA GLY A 205 -8.50 21.12 7.70
C GLY A 205 -7.46 21.68 8.69
N TYR A 206 -6.57 22.57 8.21
CA TYR A 206 -5.65 23.34 9.04
C TYR A 206 -6.07 24.82 9.08
N PRO A 207 -6.74 25.28 10.14
CA PRO A 207 -7.14 26.68 10.26
C PRO A 207 -5.94 27.63 10.38
N ASN A 208 -4.79 27.13 10.86
CA ASN A 208 -3.56 27.87 11.02
C ASN A 208 -2.50 27.39 10.03
N GLN A 209 -2.07 28.29 9.13
CA GLN A 209 -1.08 28.00 8.10
C GLN A 209 0.30 27.61 8.68
N LEU A 210 0.70 28.15 9.83
CA LEU A 210 1.99 27.79 10.44
C LEU A 210 2.00 26.33 10.92
N HIS A 211 0.86 25.87 11.47
CA HIS A 211 0.72 24.44 11.84
C HIS A 211 0.73 23.54 10.61
N PHE A 212 0.08 23.96 9.53
CA PHE A 212 0.14 23.27 8.24
C PHE A 212 1.57 23.16 7.73
N SER A 213 2.30 24.29 7.62
CA SER A 213 3.67 24.30 7.09
C SER A 213 4.69 23.51 7.93
N ARG A 214 4.38 23.20 9.19
CA ARG A 214 5.22 22.33 10.03
C ARG A 214 4.86 20.85 9.85
N ALA A 215 3.65 20.55 9.43
CA ALA A 215 3.17 19.21 9.21
C ALA A 215 3.46 18.72 7.79
N PHE A 216 3.51 19.64 6.83
CA PHE A 216 3.90 19.44 5.45
C PHE A 216 5.44 19.39 5.31
#